data_97059f76a0040368b761fae673e1cb4d
#
_entry.id   97059f76a0040368b761fae673e1cb4d
#
_cell.length_a   1.000
_cell.length_b   1.000
_cell.length_c   1.000
_cell.angle_alpha   90.00
_cell.angle_beta   90.00
_cell.angle_gamma   90.00
#
_symmetry.space_group_name_H-M   'P 1'
#
loop_
_entity.id
_entity.type
_entity.pdbx_description
1 polymer ?
#
loop_
_entity_poly.entity_id
_entity_poly.type
_entity_poly.pdbx_seq_one_letter_code
_entity_poly.pdbx_strand_id
1 'polypeptide(L)'
;MLEALRKSEMELSDVEKQQARAEQYLRELSNAPGSCERAIIHQESEKELGDQKPQNITRKCQSKKITLKRTIEKEEDRLKRIADILSTDIQTLVIDGNNLLYAGSQFIGTAALMALTQKLLEEGYKVIIIFNELFRSKNDIAKLKNRFQNCIEIRETPRRAEADQTILNIADANLTYVISNDSFRDFPEKKCVAEKRILQHMITTGIIQIPDIGIQASFGES
;
A
#
# COMPACT_ATOMS: atom_id res chain seq x y z
N MET A 1 -6.80 -7.64 -5.06
CA MET A 1 -5.56 -7.12 -5.70
C MET A 1 -5.38 -7.67 -7.13
N LEU A 2 -5.23 -8.98 -7.35
CA LEU A 2 -5.15 -9.57 -8.70
C LEU A 2 -6.34 -9.22 -9.60
N GLU A 3 -7.55 -9.13 -9.04
CA GLU A 3 -8.74 -8.70 -9.78
C GLU A 3 -8.66 -7.22 -10.21
N ALA A 4 -8.11 -6.35 -9.34
CA ALA A 4 -7.92 -4.94 -9.67
C ALA A 4 -6.90 -4.76 -10.80
N LEU A 5 -5.79 -5.50 -10.77
CA LEU A 5 -4.79 -5.52 -11.83
C LEU A 5 -5.41 -5.96 -13.16
N ARG A 6 -6.09 -7.12 -13.18
CA ARG A 6 -6.78 -7.63 -14.37
C ARG A 6 -7.80 -6.64 -14.94
N LYS A 7 -8.55 -5.96 -14.05
CA LYS A 7 -9.50 -4.93 -14.48
C LYS A 7 -8.80 -3.76 -15.18
N SER A 8 -7.69 -3.28 -14.62
CA SER A 8 -6.90 -2.19 -15.20
C SER A 8 -6.26 -2.58 -16.54
N GLU A 9 -5.79 -3.83 -16.67
CA GLU A 9 -5.26 -4.37 -17.92
C GLU A 9 -6.35 -4.49 -19.02
N MET A 10 -7.54 -4.98 -18.67
CA MET A 10 -8.68 -5.04 -19.59
C MET A 10 -9.09 -3.63 -20.05
N GLU A 11 -9.18 -2.67 -19.12
CA GLU A 11 -9.51 -1.30 -19.43
C GLU A 11 -8.46 -0.64 -20.32
N LEU A 12 -7.17 -0.95 -20.12
CA LEU A 12 -6.09 -0.49 -20.98
C LEU A 12 -6.24 -1.05 -22.41
N SER A 13 -6.54 -2.34 -22.54
CA SER A 13 -6.78 -2.98 -23.83
C SER A 13 -7.94 -2.33 -24.59
N ASP A 14 -9.03 -2.00 -23.90
CA ASP A 14 -10.20 -1.35 -24.53
C ASP A 14 -9.89 0.09 -24.95
N VAL A 15 -9.14 0.84 -24.15
CA VAL A 15 -8.66 2.17 -24.52
C VAL A 15 -7.73 2.12 -25.71
N GLU A 16 -6.87 1.11 -25.83
CA GLU A 16 -5.98 0.92 -26.99
C GLU A 16 -6.76 0.61 -28.27
N LYS A 17 -7.78 -0.23 -28.19
CA LYS A 17 -8.69 -0.51 -29.33
C LYS A 17 -9.41 0.77 -29.78
N GLN A 18 -9.94 1.54 -28.82
CA GLN A 18 -10.64 2.79 -29.11
C GLN A 18 -9.69 3.82 -29.74
N GLN A 19 -8.45 3.93 -29.24
CA GLN A 19 -7.43 4.80 -29.83
C GLN A 19 -7.10 4.39 -31.28
N ALA A 20 -6.85 3.10 -31.50
CA ALA A 20 -6.54 2.59 -32.84
C ALA A 20 -7.66 2.88 -33.85
N ARG A 21 -8.92 2.76 -33.43
CA ARG A 21 -10.06 3.08 -34.26
C ARG A 21 -10.16 4.58 -34.57
N ALA A 22 -9.92 5.44 -33.57
CA ALA A 22 -9.89 6.89 -33.78
C ALA A 22 -8.74 7.31 -34.72
N GLU A 23 -7.59 6.69 -34.64
CA GLU A 23 -6.45 6.92 -35.53
C GLU A 23 -6.75 6.44 -36.96
N GLN A 24 -7.54 5.40 -37.11
CA GLN A 24 -8.02 4.98 -38.41
C GLN A 24 -8.93 6.04 -39.07
N TYR A 25 -9.89 6.58 -38.32
CA TYR A 25 -10.73 7.69 -38.80
C TYR A 25 -9.91 8.94 -39.18
N LEU A 26 -8.84 9.25 -38.42
CA LEU A 26 -7.94 10.34 -38.80
C LEU A 26 -7.23 10.11 -40.12
N ARG A 27 -6.81 8.87 -40.40
CA ARG A 27 -6.20 8.51 -41.70
C ARG A 27 -7.23 8.62 -42.81
N GLU A 28 -8.46 8.14 -42.62
CA GLU A 28 -9.55 8.24 -43.59
C GLU A 28 -9.89 9.70 -43.89
N LEU A 29 -9.98 10.57 -42.85
CA LEU A 29 -10.20 12.01 -43.04
C LEU A 29 -9.08 12.69 -43.82
N SER A 30 -7.82 12.27 -43.62
CA SER A 30 -6.67 12.85 -44.34
C SER A 30 -6.66 12.46 -45.81
N ASN A 31 -7.25 11.31 -46.14
CA ASN A 31 -7.33 10.76 -47.52
C ASN A 31 -8.63 11.12 -48.23
N ALA A 32 -9.63 11.68 -47.54
CA ALA A 32 -10.94 12.00 -48.10
C ALA A 32 -10.84 13.16 -49.14
N PRO A 33 -11.26 12.91 -50.37
CA PRO A 33 -11.08 13.87 -51.49
C PRO A 33 -11.99 15.09 -51.39
N GLY A 34 -13.15 14.99 -50.71
CA GLY A 34 -14.14 16.06 -50.68
C GLY A 34 -14.78 16.29 -49.31
N SER A 35 -15.60 17.34 -49.24
CA SER A 35 -16.32 17.72 -48.02
C SER A 35 -17.43 16.73 -47.67
N CYS A 36 -18.04 16.11 -48.64
CA CYS A 36 -19.12 15.14 -48.45
C CYS A 36 -18.60 13.88 -47.76
N GLU A 37 -17.49 13.32 -48.23
CA GLU A 37 -16.83 12.14 -47.64
C GLU A 37 -16.35 12.42 -46.23
N ARG A 38 -15.79 13.61 -45.99
CA ARG A 38 -15.38 14.01 -44.62
C ARG A 38 -16.56 14.10 -43.67
N ALA A 39 -17.72 14.61 -44.14
CA ALA A 39 -18.93 14.69 -43.33
C ALA A 39 -19.42 13.28 -42.92
N ILE A 40 -19.36 12.32 -43.83
CA ILE A 40 -19.73 10.92 -43.57
C ILE A 40 -18.80 10.32 -42.51
N ILE A 41 -17.49 10.47 -42.67
CA ILE A 41 -16.50 9.95 -41.70
C ILE A 41 -16.71 10.56 -40.31
N HIS A 42 -17.01 11.85 -40.23
CA HIS A 42 -17.32 12.50 -38.93
C HIS A 42 -18.58 11.91 -38.28
N GLN A 43 -19.61 11.63 -39.07
CA GLN A 43 -20.86 11.03 -38.61
C GLN A 43 -20.64 9.57 -38.13
N GLU A 44 -19.85 8.80 -38.85
CA GLU A 44 -19.48 7.43 -38.46
C GLU A 44 -18.65 7.43 -37.17
N SER A 45 -17.69 8.33 -37.05
CA SER A 45 -16.90 8.53 -35.81
C SER A 45 -17.80 8.86 -34.62
N GLU A 46 -18.78 9.76 -34.78
CA GLU A 46 -19.74 10.09 -33.74
C GLU A 46 -20.57 8.87 -33.33
N LYS A 47 -21.06 8.11 -34.30
CA LYS A 47 -21.87 6.91 -34.04
C LYS A 47 -21.11 5.80 -33.33
N GLU A 48 -19.84 5.59 -33.68
CA GLU A 48 -19.03 4.48 -33.15
C GLU A 48 -18.26 4.87 -31.87
N LEU A 49 -17.67 6.07 -31.82
CA LEU A 49 -16.78 6.53 -30.76
C LEU A 49 -17.39 7.60 -29.86
N GLY A 50 -18.59 8.10 -30.19
CA GLY A 50 -19.29 9.12 -29.40
C GLY A 50 -18.73 10.54 -29.55
N ASP A 51 -17.90 10.82 -30.56
CA ASP A 51 -17.37 12.17 -30.84
C ASP A 51 -17.13 12.30 -32.34
N GLN A 52 -17.60 13.40 -32.95
CA GLN A 52 -17.38 13.71 -34.36
C GLN A 52 -15.91 13.93 -34.70
N LYS A 53 -15.11 14.33 -33.72
CA LYS A 53 -13.70 14.66 -33.90
C LYS A 53 -12.80 13.55 -33.35
N PRO A 54 -12.31 12.62 -34.18
CA PRO A 54 -11.43 11.54 -33.72
C PRO A 54 -10.18 12.00 -32.96
N GLN A 55 -9.70 13.22 -33.25
CA GLN A 55 -8.56 13.82 -32.51
C GLN A 55 -8.86 14.00 -31.03
N ASN A 56 -10.11 14.33 -30.66
CA ASN A 56 -10.51 14.45 -29.26
C ASN A 56 -10.43 13.09 -28.53
N ILE A 57 -10.90 12.05 -29.23
CA ILE A 57 -10.85 10.67 -28.73
C ILE A 57 -9.41 10.23 -28.54
N THR A 58 -8.54 10.41 -29.54
CA THR A 58 -7.12 10.06 -29.46
C THR A 58 -6.45 10.73 -28.26
N ARG A 59 -6.72 12.03 -28.03
CA ARG A 59 -6.16 12.78 -26.89
C ARG A 59 -6.66 12.24 -25.55
N LYS A 60 -7.97 11.96 -25.43
CA LYS A 60 -8.57 11.38 -24.21
C LYS A 60 -8.00 9.99 -23.94
N CYS A 61 -7.91 9.13 -24.96
CA CYS A 61 -7.33 7.80 -24.85
C CYS A 61 -5.86 7.86 -24.42
N GLN A 62 -5.07 8.77 -24.95
CA GLN A 62 -3.67 8.91 -24.60
C GLN A 62 -3.47 9.31 -23.12
N SER A 63 -4.25 10.27 -22.60
CA SER A 63 -4.23 10.63 -21.18
C SER A 63 -4.65 9.47 -20.29
N LYS A 64 -5.72 8.76 -20.65
CA LYS A 64 -6.22 7.61 -19.88
C LYS A 64 -5.21 6.45 -19.88
N LYS A 65 -4.59 6.18 -21.04
CA LYS A 65 -3.52 5.17 -21.18
C LYS A 65 -2.32 5.42 -20.26
N ILE A 66 -1.87 6.68 -20.15
CA ILE A 66 -0.77 7.04 -19.25
C ILE A 66 -1.15 6.75 -17.79
N THR A 67 -2.38 7.12 -17.39
CA THR A 67 -2.87 6.89 -16.03
C THR A 67 -2.99 5.39 -15.73
N LEU A 68 -3.58 4.61 -16.64
CA LEU A 68 -3.75 3.15 -16.48
C LEU A 68 -2.40 2.43 -16.40
N LYS A 69 -1.44 2.77 -17.27
CA LYS A 69 -0.09 2.18 -17.21
C LYS A 69 0.60 2.43 -15.87
N ARG A 70 0.50 3.65 -15.32
CA ARG A 70 1.04 3.96 -13.97
C ARG A 70 0.33 3.18 -12.87
N THR A 71 -0.97 2.93 -13.02
CA THR A 71 -1.73 2.15 -12.04
C THR A 71 -1.31 0.68 -12.10
N ILE A 72 -1.20 0.09 -13.29
CA ILE A 72 -0.75 -1.29 -13.51
C ILE A 72 0.65 -1.48 -12.91
N GLU A 73 1.61 -0.61 -13.25
CA GLU A 73 2.98 -0.67 -12.72
C GLU A 73 3.02 -0.66 -11.19
N LYS A 74 2.22 0.20 -10.55
CA LYS A 74 2.12 0.23 -9.07
C LYS A 74 1.56 -1.05 -8.48
N GLU A 75 0.54 -1.64 -9.13
CA GLU A 75 -0.07 -2.89 -8.67
C GLU A 75 0.89 -4.08 -8.86
N GLU A 76 1.62 -4.13 -9.98
CA GLU A 76 2.66 -5.14 -10.23
C GLU A 76 3.80 -5.04 -9.22
N ASP A 77 4.33 -3.84 -8.97
CA ASP A 77 5.36 -3.60 -7.96
C ASP A 77 4.90 -4.03 -6.56
N ARG A 78 3.63 -3.78 -6.24
CA ARG A 78 3.05 -4.20 -4.97
C ARG A 78 2.93 -5.73 -4.87
N LEU A 79 2.48 -6.39 -5.93
CA LEU A 79 2.40 -7.85 -5.99
C LEU A 79 3.77 -8.50 -5.85
N LYS A 80 4.77 -7.98 -6.58
CA LYS A 80 6.15 -8.43 -6.48
C LYS A 80 6.68 -8.30 -5.06
N ARG A 81 6.48 -7.14 -4.43
CA ARG A 81 6.88 -6.91 -3.04
C ARG A 81 6.24 -7.92 -2.09
N ILE A 82 4.94 -8.20 -2.23
CA ILE A 82 4.26 -9.19 -1.38
C ILE A 82 4.85 -10.60 -1.61
N ALA A 83 5.09 -10.97 -2.85
CA ALA A 83 5.72 -12.26 -3.16
C ALA A 83 7.12 -12.36 -2.54
N ASP A 84 7.93 -11.31 -2.62
CA ASP A 84 9.26 -11.25 -2.01
C ASP A 84 9.17 -11.38 -0.47
N ILE A 85 8.22 -10.69 0.16
CA ILE A 85 7.99 -10.77 1.62
C ILE A 85 7.56 -12.18 2.02
N LEU A 86 6.60 -12.78 1.32
CA LEU A 86 6.10 -14.13 1.61
C LEU A 86 7.15 -15.22 1.39
N SER A 87 8.13 -14.99 0.53
CA SER A 87 9.26 -15.90 0.30
C SER A 87 10.40 -15.71 1.32
N THR A 88 10.35 -14.64 2.13
CA THR A 88 11.38 -14.33 3.13
C THR A 88 11.00 -14.96 4.47
N ASP A 89 11.95 -15.65 5.09
CA ASP A 89 11.80 -16.18 6.46
C ASP A 89 11.96 -15.06 7.50
N ILE A 90 10.88 -14.26 7.67
CA ILE A 90 10.86 -13.17 8.66
C ILE A 90 10.96 -13.75 10.06
N GLN A 91 11.97 -13.35 10.82
CA GLN A 91 12.20 -13.86 12.18
C GLN A 91 11.79 -12.86 13.25
N THR A 92 12.05 -11.57 13.01
CA THR A 92 11.82 -10.53 14.02
C THR A 92 10.95 -9.41 13.46
N LEU A 93 9.96 -9.00 14.24
CA LEU A 93 9.10 -7.87 13.96
C LEU A 93 9.29 -6.78 15.01
N VAL A 94 9.72 -5.61 14.57
CA VAL A 94 9.86 -4.40 15.41
C VAL A 94 8.58 -3.57 15.23
N ILE A 95 7.85 -3.36 16.30
CA ILE A 95 6.59 -2.62 16.29
C ILE A 95 6.82 -1.20 16.78
N ASP A 96 6.41 -0.21 15.99
CA ASP A 96 6.21 1.15 16.45
C ASP A 96 4.97 1.20 17.35
N GLY A 97 5.19 1.07 18.66
CA GLY A 97 4.11 0.95 19.62
C GLY A 97 3.18 2.17 19.65
N ASN A 98 3.72 3.37 19.46
CA ASN A 98 2.91 4.59 19.46
C ASN A 98 1.97 4.66 18.24
N ASN A 99 2.39 4.16 17.10
CA ASN A 99 1.62 4.18 15.87
C ASN A 99 0.35 3.31 15.98
N LEU A 100 0.42 2.20 16.72
CA LEU A 100 -0.69 1.27 16.91
C LEU A 100 -1.69 1.67 18.02
N LEU A 101 -1.45 2.78 18.72
CA LEU A 101 -2.40 3.30 19.72
C LEU A 101 -3.54 4.09 19.11
N TYR A 102 -3.48 4.34 17.81
CA TYR A 102 -4.45 5.18 17.11
C TYR A 102 -5.05 4.45 15.90
N ALA A 103 -6.35 4.60 15.71
CA ALA A 103 -7.04 4.27 14.46
C ALA A 103 -7.32 5.59 13.73
N GLY A 104 -6.49 5.95 12.75
CA GLY A 104 -6.47 7.29 12.19
C GLY A 104 -6.10 8.34 13.25
N SER A 105 -7.02 9.26 13.56
CA SER A 105 -6.83 10.28 14.62
C SER A 105 -7.41 9.86 15.98
N GLN A 106 -8.13 8.75 16.06
CA GLN A 106 -8.80 8.30 17.28
C GLN A 106 -7.85 7.45 18.13
N PHE A 107 -7.68 7.83 19.41
CA PHE A 107 -6.94 7.02 20.37
C PHE A 107 -7.77 5.79 20.78
N ILE A 108 -7.24 4.59 20.56
CA ILE A 108 -7.88 3.30 20.84
C ILE A 108 -7.17 2.53 21.97
N GLY A 109 -6.08 3.08 22.54
CA GLY A 109 -5.28 2.42 23.57
C GLY A 109 -4.52 1.20 23.03
N THR A 110 -4.17 0.29 23.93
CA THR A 110 -3.31 -0.87 23.63
C THR A 110 -4.04 -2.10 23.11
N ALA A 111 -5.36 -2.07 22.95
CA ALA A 111 -6.14 -3.25 22.60
C ALA A 111 -5.70 -3.89 21.26
N ALA A 112 -5.58 -3.08 20.21
CA ALA A 112 -5.10 -3.53 18.91
C ALA A 112 -3.66 -4.07 18.97
N LEU A 113 -2.77 -3.37 19.69
CA LEU A 113 -1.39 -3.78 19.87
C LEU A 113 -1.29 -5.12 20.60
N MET A 114 -2.10 -5.32 21.67
CA MET A 114 -2.14 -6.57 22.41
C MET A 114 -2.60 -7.75 21.54
N ALA A 115 -3.68 -7.54 20.76
CA ALA A 115 -4.20 -8.59 19.87
C ALA A 115 -3.20 -8.94 18.77
N LEU A 116 -2.57 -7.93 18.15
CA LEU A 116 -1.54 -8.14 17.15
C LEU A 116 -0.34 -8.89 17.74
N THR A 117 0.17 -8.44 18.89
CA THR A 117 1.31 -9.08 19.57
C THR A 117 1.03 -10.55 19.87
N GLN A 118 -0.15 -10.88 20.39
CA GLN A 118 -0.58 -12.26 20.65
C GLN A 118 -0.51 -13.07 19.35
N LYS A 119 -1.11 -12.57 18.27
CA LYS A 119 -1.16 -13.26 16.98
C LYS A 119 0.23 -13.48 16.39
N LEU A 120 1.13 -12.47 16.47
CA LEU A 120 2.49 -12.59 15.97
C LEU A 120 3.32 -13.64 16.74
N LEU A 121 3.14 -13.73 18.06
CA LEU A 121 3.79 -14.75 18.88
C LEU A 121 3.28 -16.16 18.54
N GLU A 122 1.97 -16.32 18.28
CA GLU A 122 1.36 -17.59 17.83
C GLU A 122 1.91 -18.05 16.49
N GLU A 123 2.23 -17.12 15.59
CA GLU A 123 2.87 -17.41 14.28
C GLU A 123 4.40 -17.62 14.40
N GLY A 124 4.96 -17.51 15.60
CA GLY A 124 6.38 -17.82 15.87
C GLY A 124 7.35 -16.65 15.69
N TYR A 125 6.86 -15.43 15.49
CA TYR A 125 7.72 -14.26 15.35
C TYR A 125 8.32 -13.82 16.69
N LYS A 126 9.57 -13.37 16.66
CA LYS A 126 10.15 -12.58 17.74
C LYS A 126 9.61 -11.15 17.64
N VAL A 127 9.05 -10.63 18.74
CA VAL A 127 8.41 -9.31 18.77
C VAL A 127 9.18 -8.36 19.68
N ILE A 128 9.51 -7.16 19.14
CA ILE A 128 10.14 -6.05 19.84
C ILE A 128 9.22 -4.84 19.69
N ILE A 129 8.82 -4.21 20.80
CA ILE A 129 7.92 -3.05 20.78
C ILE A 129 8.69 -1.82 21.26
N ILE A 130 8.65 -0.75 20.49
CA ILE A 130 9.30 0.52 20.84
C ILE A 130 8.24 1.56 21.15
N PHE A 131 8.36 2.20 22.29
CA PHE A 131 7.55 3.35 22.69
C PHE A 131 8.42 4.59 22.88
N ASN A 132 7.86 5.77 22.58
CA ASN A 132 8.44 7.03 23.00
C ASN A 132 7.75 7.57 24.28
N GLU A 133 8.37 8.52 24.94
CA GLU A 133 7.88 9.14 26.19
C GLU A 133 6.49 9.79 26.09
N LEU A 134 5.97 10.06 24.89
CA LEU A 134 4.63 10.61 24.70
C LEU A 134 3.54 9.60 25.12
N PHE A 135 3.90 8.33 25.25
CA PHE A 135 3.03 7.32 25.82
C PHE A 135 2.99 7.44 27.34
N ARG A 136 2.01 8.22 27.84
CA ARG A 136 1.90 8.58 29.26
C ARG A 136 1.37 7.47 30.17
N SER A 137 0.92 6.35 29.65
CA SER A 137 0.32 5.29 30.45
C SER A 137 1.34 4.20 30.82
N LYS A 138 2.10 4.46 31.89
CA LYS A 138 2.94 3.41 32.51
C LYS A 138 2.17 2.14 32.85
N ASN A 139 0.86 2.28 33.18
CA ASN A 139 -0.01 1.15 33.47
C ASN A 139 -0.23 0.25 32.25
N ASP A 140 -0.29 0.80 31.05
CA ASP A 140 -0.55 0.01 29.84
C ASP A 140 0.71 -0.72 29.38
N ILE A 141 1.91 -0.13 29.55
CA ILE A 141 3.17 -0.84 29.35
C ILE A 141 3.32 -1.97 30.38
N ALA A 142 2.95 -1.72 31.64
CA ALA A 142 2.96 -2.75 32.67
C ALA A 142 1.99 -3.90 32.34
N LYS A 143 0.79 -3.61 31.80
CA LYS A 143 -0.16 -4.64 31.33
C LYS A 143 0.43 -5.47 30.21
N LEU A 144 1.11 -4.85 29.22
CA LEU A 144 1.79 -5.56 28.13
C LEU A 144 2.89 -6.46 28.67
N LYS A 145 3.75 -5.94 29.55
CA LYS A 145 4.84 -6.69 30.20
C LYS A 145 4.29 -7.88 30.99
N ASN A 146 3.23 -7.66 31.77
CA ASN A 146 2.60 -8.72 32.56
C ASN A 146 1.92 -9.80 31.71
N ARG A 147 1.24 -9.41 30.61
CA ARG A 147 0.54 -10.33 29.73
C ARG A 147 1.50 -11.23 28.95
N PHE A 148 2.56 -10.66 28.41
CA PHE A 148 3.46 -11.38 27.52
C PHE A 148 4.78 -11.80 28.21
N GLN A 149 5.02 -11.34 29.43
CA GLN A 149 6.20 -11.67 30.24
C GLN A 149 7.51 -11.57 29.44
N ASN A 150 8.26 -12.66 29.36
CA ASN A 150 9.54 -12.72 28.65
C ASN A 150 9.40 -13.05 27.15
N CYS A 151 8.16 -13.13 26.63
CA CYS A 151 7.92 -13.46 25.21
C CYS A 151 8.19 -12.29 24.28
N ILE A 152 8.20 -11.06 24.79
CA ILE A 152 8.43 -9.83 24.02
C ILE A 152 9.52 -8.97 24.66
N GLU A 153 10.15 -8.15 23.82
CA GLU A 153 11.04 -7.09 24.29
C GLU A 153 10.35 -5.74 24.15
N ILE A 154 10.32 -4.93 25.22
CA ILE A 154 9.77 -3.57 25.20
C ILE A 154 10.90 -2.59 25.51
N ARG A 155 11.10 -1.61 24.61
CA ARG A 155 12.04 -0.51 24.80
C ARG A 155 11.30 0.82 24.84
N GLU A 156 11.72 1.70 25.74
CA GLU A 156 11.21 3.05 25.89
C GLU A 156 12.31 4.05 25.52
N THR A 157 11.99 5.05 24.70
CA THR A 157 12.94 6.08 24.27
C THR A 157 12.44 7.46 24.70
N PRO A 158 13.35 8.37 25.13
CA PRO A 158 12.94 9.66 25.68
C PRO A 158 12.35 10.63 24.65
N ARG A 159 12.60 10.45 23.35
CA ARG A 159 12.11 11.34 22.27
C ARG A 159 11.62 10.56 21.09
N ARG A 160 10.71 11.17 20.29
CA ARG A 160 10.18 10.56 19.06
C ARG A 160 11.28 10.25 18.05
N ALA A 161 12.16 11.20 17.76
CA ALA A 161 13.26 11.00 16.81
C ALA A 161 14.22 9.87 17.24
N GLU A 162 14.40 9.68 18.56
CA GLU A 162 15.19 8.56 19.11
C GLU A 162 14.45 7.22 18.96
N ALA A 163 13.10 7.22 19.01
CA ALA A 163 12.30 6.03 18.75
C ALA A 163 12.44 5.57 17.31
N ASP A 164 12.28 6.46 16.34
CA ASP A 164 12.44 6.17 14.92
C ASP A 164 13.84 5.60 14.63
N GLN A 165 14.88 6.25 15.17
CA GLN A 165 16.25 5.80 15.02
C GLN A 165 16.51 4.44 15.70
N THR A 166 15.90 4.19 16.85
CA THR A 166 16.00 2.91 17.57
C THR A 166 15.31 1.80 16.79
N ILE A 167 14.10 2.04 16.28
CA ILE A 167 13.35 1.11 15.41
C ILE A 167 14.22 0.71 14.21
N LEU A 168 14.73 1.70 13.49
CA LEU A 168 15.50 1.47 12.27
C LEU A 168 16.83 0.78 12.53
N ASN A 169 17.53 1.13 13.62
CA ASN A 169 18.80 0.48 14.01
C ASN A 169 18.60 -1.01 14.34
N ILE A 170 17.49 -1.39 14.98
CA ILE A 170 17.16 -2.80 15.23
C ILE A 170 16.79 -3.50 13.93
N ALA A 171 16.01 -2.83 13.10
CA ALA A 171 15.51 -3.37 11.84
C ALA A 171 16.59 -3.48 10.73
N ASP A 172 17.76 -2.87 10.93
CA ASP A 172 18.91 -3.06 10.03
C ASP A 172 19.46 -4.50 10.06
N ALA A 173 19.15 -5.28 11.11
CA ALA A 173 19.46 -6.70 11.14
C ALA A 173 18.70 -7.47 10.03
N ASN A 174 19.32 -8.53 9.51
CA ASN A 174 18.71 -9.36 8.49
C ASN A 174 17.43 -10.04 9.03
N LEU A 175 16.47 -10.31 8.17
CA LEU A 175 15.19 -10.99 8.48
C LEU A 175 14.37 -10.26 9.56
N THR A 176 14.65 -8.96 9.77
CA THR A 176 13.94 -8.09 10.70
C THR A 176 13.14 -7.05 9.94
N TYR A 177 11.84 -6.98 10.20
CA TYR A 177 10.90 -6.05 9.57
C TYR A 177 10.27 -5.12 10.59
N VAL A 178 9.82 -3.96 10.15
CA VAL A 178 9.14 -2.97 10.98
C VAL A 178 7.64 -3.01 10.70
N ILE A 179 6.81 -2.90 11.74
CA ILE A 179 5.38 -2.64 11.62
C ILE A 179 5.13 -1.19 12.00
N SER A 180 4.87 -0.34 11.02
CA SER A 180 4.54 1.08 11.19
C SER A 180 3.86 1.64 9.93
N ASN A 181 3.00 2.64 10.10
CA ASN A 181 2.45 3.42 8.98
C ASN A 181 3.34 4.62 8.62
N ASP A 182 4.44 4.86 9.38
CA ASP A 182 5.46 5.81 8.99
C ASP A 182 6.35 5.20 7.90
N SER A 183 6.67 6.00 6.90
CA SER A 183 7.54 5.60 5.79
C SER A 183 9.02 5.85 6.04
N PHE A 184 9.37 6.50 7.15
CA PHE A 184 10.74 6.84 7.56
C PHE A 184 11.58 7.52 6.46
N ARG A 185 10.95 8.42 5.69
CA ARG A 185 11.58 9.09 4.52
C ARG A 185 12.81 9.91 4.89
N ASP A 186 12.92 10.32 6.13
CA ASP A 186 14.03 11.12 6.65
C ASP A 186 15.30 10.26 6.88
N PHE A 187 15.19 8.93 6.72
CA PHE A 187 16.27 7.96 6.95
C PHE A 187 16.50 7.04 5.74
N PRO A 188 16.70 7.59 4.52
CA PRO A 188 16.80 6.77 3.30
C PRO A 188 18.04 5.87 3.27
N GLU A 189 19.06 6.19 4.07
CA GLU A 189 20.31 5.43 4.21
C GLU A 189 20.14 4.14 5.04
N LYS A 190 19.06 4.01 5.81
CA LYS A 190 18.80 2.81 6.61
C LYS A 190 18.44 1.64 5.72
N LYS A 191 19.12 0.52 5.95
CA LYS A 191 18.98 -0.70 5.14
C LYS A 191 17.52 -1.19 5.08
N CYS A 192 16.81 -1.20 6.20
CA CYS A 192 15.41 -1.62 6.24
C CYS A 192 14.48 -0.68 5.44
N VAL A 193 14.81 0.62 5.34
CA VAL A 193 14.07 1.58 4.51
C VAL A 193 14.38 1.37 3.03
N ALA A 194 15.66 1.28 2.67
CA ALA A 194 16.12 1.05 1.30
C ALA A 194 15.57 -0.28 0.73
N GLU A 195 15.53 -1.33 1.55
CA GLU A 195 15.02 -2.66 1.21
C GLU A 195 13.49 -2.79 1.37
N LYS A 196 12.80 -1.69 1.71
CA LYS A 196 11.32 -1.65 1.90
C LYS A 196 10.81 -2.68 2.93
N ARG A 197 11.57 -2.95 4.00
CA ARG A 197 11.21 -3.89 5.07
C ARG A 197 10.30 -3.25 6.14
N ILE A 198 9.37 -2.38 5.71
CA ILE A 198 8.38 -1.70 6.55
C ILE A 198 7.00 -2.21 6.15
N LEU A 199 6.31 -2.87 7.06
CA LEU A 199 4.97 -3.42 6.91
C LEU A 199 3.95 -2.42 7.43
N GLN A 200 2.98 -2.08 6.60
CA GLN A 200 1.89 -1.20 7.03
C GLN A 200 0.78 -1.98 7.71
N HIS A 201 0.16 -1.37 8.71
CA HIS A 201 -1.01 -1.94 9.37
C HIS A 201 -2.28 -1.17 8.98
N MET A 202 -3.40 -1.88 9.04
CA MET A 202 -4.74 -1.31 8.90
C MET A 202 -5.55 -1.64 10.15
N ILE A 203 -6.18 -0.62 10.74
CA ILE A 203 -7.08 -0.79 11.88
C ILE A 203 -8.48 -0.39 11.40
N THR A 204 -9.40 -1.34 11.49
CA THR A 204 -10.83 -1.16 11.22
C THR A 204 -11.61 -1.46 12.50
N THR A 205 -12.93 -1.44 12.49
CA THR A 205 -13.77 -1.69 13.67
C THR A 205 -13.44 -3.06 14.29
N GLY A 206 -12.69 -3.04 15.40
CA GLY A 206 -12.34 -4.26 16.17
C GLY A 206 -11.33 -5.19 15.50
N ILE A 207 -10.69 -4.82 14.40
CA ILE A 207 -9.74 -5.68 13.66
C ILE A 207 -8.47 -4.90 13.33
N ILE A 208 -7.32 -5.52 13.58
CA ILE A 208 -6.02 -5.07 13.06
C ILE A 208 -5.49 -6.07 12.04
N GLN A 209 -4.93 -5.57 10.95
CA GLN A 209 -4.41 -6.37 9.84
C GLN A 209 -3.02 -5.89 9.42
N ILE A 210 -2.15 -6.83 9.06
CA ILE A 210 -0.88 -6.60 8.35
C ILE A 210 -0.99 -7.31 6.99
N PRO A 211 -1.51 -6.64 5.95
CA PRO A 211 -1.85 -7.30 4.69
C PRO A 211 -0.67 -7.95 3.99
N ASP A 212 0.53 -7.36 4.13
CA ASP A 212 1.74 -7.81 3.44
C ASP A 212 2.20 -9.21 3.89
N ILE A 213 1.83 -9.65 5.11
CA ILE A 213 2.15 -10.97 5.66
C ILE A 213 0.89 -11.79 6.02
N GLY A 214 -0.28 -11.33 5.62
CA GLY A 214 -1.55 -12.04 5.84
C GLY A 214 -1.99 -12.17 7.30
N ILE A 215 -1.44 -11.38 8.23
CA ILE A 215 -1.77 -11.41 9.66
C ILE A 215 -3.03 -10.58 9.90
N GLN A 216 -3.95 -11.15 10.67
CA GLN A 216 -5.15 -10.48 11.17
C GLN A 216 -5.44 -10.88 12.60
N ALA A 217 -5.81 -9.90 13.44
CA ALA A 217 -6.24 -10.13 14.82
C ALA A 217 -7.46 -9.27 15.16
N SER A 218 -8.40 -9.81 15.91
CA SER A 218 -9.57 -9.10 16.43
C SER A 218 -9.27 -8.52 17.81
N PHE A 219 -9.74 -7.29 18.06
CA PHE A 219 -9.65 -6.63 19.35
C PHE A 219 -10.96 -5.87 19.63
N GLY A 220 -11.37 -5.79 20.93
CA GLY A 220 -12.60 -5.09 21.31
C GLY A 220 -13.83 -5.97 21.13
N GLU A 221 -14.55 -6.08 22.17
CA GLU A 221 -15.71 -6.83 22.65
C GLU A 221 -15.30 -7.88 23.66
N SER A 222 -15.18 -7.43 24.89
CA SER A 222 -15.40 -8.24 26.08
C SER A 222 -16.40 -7.50 26.93
#